data_be06477f16a83ffd5fd9b2b5f2a88a3d
#
_entry.id   be06477f16a83ffd5fd9b2b5f2a88a3d
#
_cell.length_a   1.000
_cell.length_b   1.000
_cell.length_c   1.000
_cell.angle_alpha   90.00
_cell.angle_beta   90.00
_cell.angle_gamma   90.00
#
_symmetry.space_group_name_H-M   'P 1'
#
loop_
_entity.id
_entity.type
_entity.pdbx_description
1 polymer ?
#
loop_
_entity_poly.entity_id
_entity_poly.type
_entity_poly.pdbx_seq_one_letter_code
_entity_poly.pdbx_strand_id
1 'polypeptide(L)'
;WYRTWVRWEKAQEHEKGAMQKIYRGTMHTQDPYDSKGLKEVGEIPQAEYTYAYLNTAYPCLNEKQLAIGETTFSGPDTLVNPEGMFMIEELERIVLQRCDNARDAIRLIDELTKEYGYGDGGECITIADPNEVWCLEIMGEGKKKKGAIWAAQRVPDGEVSVSANIPRIKYLN
;
A
#
# COMPACT_ATOMS: atom_id res chain seq x y z
N TRP A 1 16.59 13.42 -15.01
CA TRP A 1 15.17 13.66 -14.75
C TRP A 1 14.42 12.38 -15.11
N TYR A 2 13.97 11.64 -14.11
CA TYR A 2 13.09 10.49 -14.32
C TYR A 2 11.71 11.04 -14.66
N ARG A 3 11.12 10.60 -15.77
CA ARG A 3 9.72 10.90 -16.07
C ARG A 3 8.87 10.07 -15.12
N THR A 4 8.33 10.69 -14.08
CA THR A 4 7.29 10.06 -13.26
C THR A 4 6.00 10.13 -14.06
N TRP A 5 5.44 8.97 -14.38
CA TRP A 5 4.12 8.90 -14.98
C TRP A 5 3.08 9.20 -13.91
N VAL A 6 2.19 10.12 -14.23
CA VAL A 6 1.05 10.48 -13.39
C VAL A 6 -0.19 10.40 -14.26
N ARG A 7 -1.12 9.54 -13.90
CA ARG A 7 -2.33 9.31 -14.66
C ARG A 7 -3.50 8.98 -13.75
N TRP A 8 -4.67 9.53 -14.04
CA TRP A 8 -5.91 9.05 -13.49
C TRP A 8 -6.34 7.75 -14.17
N GLU A 9 -6.37 6.68 -13.42
CA GLU A 9 -7.06 5.46 -13.79
C GLU A 9 -8.56 5.63 -13.53
N LYS A 10 -9.37 5.19 -14.47
CA LYS A 10 -10.84 5.31 -14.34
C LYS A 10 -11.38 4.27 -13.37
N ALA A 11 -12.49 4.62 -12.71
CA ALA A 11 -13.31 3.64 -12.01
C ALA A 11 -13.79 2.55 -12.99
N GLN A 12 -13.86 1.32 -12.50
CA GLN A 12 -14.20 0.16 -13.33
C GLN A 12 -15.14 -0.79 -12.60
N GLU A 13 -16.08 -1.35 -13.36
CA GLU A 13 -16.85 -2.53 -12.95
C GLU A 13 -16.13 -3.79 -13.45
N HIS A 14 -16.15 -4.82 -12.64
CA HIS A 14 -15.51 -6.10 -12.95
C HIS A 14 -16.53 -7.24 -12.84
N GLU A 15 -16.34 -8.26 -13.62
CA GLU A 15 -17.17 -9.46 -13.57
C GLU A 15 -17.01 -10.14 -12.20
N LYS A 16 -18.11 -10.69 -11.69
CA LYS A 16 -18.09 -11.47 -10.45
C LYS A 16 -17.17 -12.68 -10.57
N GLY A 17 -16.26 -12.83 -9.62
CA GLY A 17 -15.27 -13.89 -9.62
C GLY A 17 -14.04 -13.62 -10.48
N ALA A 18 -13.90 -12.42 -11.04
CA ALA A 18 -12.65 -12.00 -11.68
C ALA A 18 -11.47 -12.05 -10.70
N MET A 19 -10.26 -12.23 -11.23
CA MET A 19 -9.02 -12.21 -10.46
C MET A 19 -8.18 -11.00 -10.85
N GLN A 20 -7.53 -10.39 -9.86
CA GLN A 20 -6.60 -9.29 -10.04
C GLN A 20 -5.17 -9.80 -9.90
N LYS A 21 -4.36 -9.58 -10.93
CA LYS A 21 -2.95 -9.92 -10.92
C LYS A 21 -2.15 -8.98 -10.04
N ILE A 22 -1.19 -9.54 -9.31
CA ILE A 22 -0.27 -8.83 -8.43
C ILE A 22 1.14 -8.93 -9.01
N TYR A 23 1.81 -7.80 -9.02
CA TYR A 23 3.13 -7.66 -9.59
C TYR A 23 4.15 -7.22 -8.57
N ARG A 24 5.41 -7.60 -8.81
CA ARG A 24 6.58 -7.13 -8.11
C ARG A 24 7.61 -6.66 -9.12
N GLY A 25 8.26 -5.56 -8.85
CA GLY A 25 9.31 -5.02 -9.73
C GLY A 25 9.65 -3.58 -9.39
N THR A 26 10.47 -2.98 -10.22
CA THR A 26 10.89 -1.58 -10.06
C THR A 26 9.85 -0.63 -10.65
N MET A 27 8.74 -0.43 -9.95
CA MET A 27 7.66 0.45 -10.44
C MET A 27 8.09 1.92 -10.55
N HIS A 28 9.09 2.33 -9.79
CA HIS A 28 9.60 3.71 -9.76
C HIS A 28 10.16 4.24 -11.08
N THR A 29 10.53 3.37 -12.01
CA THR A 29 11.21 3.74 -13.25
C THR A 29 10.43 3.39 -14.49
N GLN A 30 9.22 2.85 -14.35
CA GLN A 30 8.50 2.26 -15.47
C GLN A 30 7.30 3.09 -15.90
N ASP A 31 7.10 3.10 -17.22
CA ASP A 31 5.83 3.43 -17.81
C ASP A 31 4.78 2.45 -17.27
N PRO A 32 3.67 2.91 -16.67
CA PRO A 32 2.61 2.02 -16.19
C PRO A 32 2.00 1.15 -17.30
N TYR A 33 2.31 1.42 -18.55
CA TYR A 33 1.93 0.61 -19.71
C TYR A 33 3.01 -0.38 -20.15
N ASP A 34 4.23 -0.27 -19.60
CA ASP A 34 5.33 -1.18 -19.90
C ASP A 34 5.53 -2.10 -18.72
N SER A 35 5.06 -3.34 -18.85
CA SER A 35 5.27 -4.39 -17.86
C SER A 35 6.71 -4.95 -17.84
N LYS A 36 7.62 -4.36 -18.64
CA LYS A 36 9.02 -4.78 -18.71
C LYS A 36 9.70 -4.61 -17.36
N GLY A 37 10.12 -5.71 -16.78
CA GLY A 37 10.74 -5.75 -15.45
C GLY A 37 9.74 -6.00 -14.29
N LEU A 38 8.42 -6.01 -14.54
CA LEU A 38 7.43 -6.48 -13.59
C LEU A 38 7.33 -8.00 -13.65
N LYS A 39 7.34 -8.63 -12.49
CA LYS A 39 7.12 -10.06 -12.33
C LYS A 39 5.74 -10.28 -11.71
N GLU A 40 4.87 -11.02 -12.38
CA GLU A 40 3.64 -11.52 -11.77
C GLU A 40 3.99 -12.48 -10.63
N VAL A 41 3.46 -12.23 -9.44
CA VAL A 41 3.75 -13.00 -8.23
C VAL A 41 2.53 -13.72 -7.69
N GLY A 42 1.35 -13.47 -8.22
CA GLY A 42 0.12 -14.15 -7.87
C GLY A 42 -1.12 -13.38 -8.29
N GLU A 43 -2.26 -13.84 -7.79
CA GLU A 43 -3.57 -13.26 -8.03
C GLU A 43 -4.36 -13.18 -6.74
N ILE A 44 -5.25 -12.20 -6.64
CA ILE A 44 -6.23 -12.06 -5.56
C ILE A 44 -7.64 -11.90 -6.16
N PRO A 45 -8.71 -12.19 -5.43
CA PRO A 45 -10.06 -11.87 -5.89
C PRO A 45 -10.19 -10.39 -6.23
N GLN A 46 -10.74 -10.10 -7.42
CA GLN A 46 -11.01 -8.73 -7.84
C GLN A 46 -12.26 -8.20 -7.14
N ALA A 47 -12.27 -6.92 -6.76
CA ALA A 47 -13.48 -6.25 -6.33
C ALA A 47 -14.44 -6.06 -7.53
N GLU A 48 -15.75 -6.17 -7.30
CA GLU A 48 -16.75 -5.98 -8.37
C GLU A 48 -16.75 -4.53 -8.89
N TYR A 49 -16.28 -3.59 -8.08
CA TYR A 49 -16.10 -2.19 -8.46
C TYR A 49 -14.77 -1.67 -7.91
N THR A 50 -14.03 -0.92 -8.72
CA THR A 50 -12.81 -0.22 -8.30
C THR A 50 -12.93 1.27 -8.56
N TYR A 51 -12.48 2.07 -7.59
CA TYR A 51 -12.49 3.54 -7.68
C TYR A 51 -11.46 4.06 -8.68
N ALA A 52 -11.74 5.24 -9.23
CA ALA A 52 -10.73 5.99 -9.97
C ALA A 52 -9.63 6.46 -9.01
N TYR A 53 -8.38 6.35 -9.44
CA TYR A 53 -7.24 6.73 -8.61
C TYR A 53 -6.09 7.34 -9.41
N LEU A 54 -5.26 8.11 -8.75
CA LEU A 54 -4.06 8.70 -9.33
C LEU A 54 -2.93 7.67 -9.30
N ASN A 55 -2.65 7.10 -10.46
CA ASN A 55 -1.58 6.13 -10.65
C ASN A 55 -0.25 6.85 -10.85
N THR A 56 0.69 6.52 -9.99
CA THR A 56 2.09 6.98 -10.01
C THR A 56 2.97 5.81 -9.63
N ALA A 57 4.27 6.00 -9.51
CA ALA A 57 5.17 4.96 -8.97
C ALA A 57 4.70 4.45 -7.58
N TYR A 58 4.22 5.38 -6.75
CA TYR A 58 3.49 5.11 -5.49
C TYR A 58 2.12 5.77 -5.63
N PRO A 59 1.05 5.04 -5.94
CA PRO A 59 -0.29 5.61 -6.07
C PRO A 59 -0.72 6.32 -4.79
N CYS A 60 -1.30 7.53 -4.92
CA CYS A 60 -1.40 8.39 -3.75
C CYS A 60 -2.79 8.97 -3.45
N LEU A 61 -3.75 8.88 -4.35
CA LEU A 61 -5.07 9.52 -4.16
C LEU A 61 -6.14 8.80 -4.97
N ASN A 62 -7.36 8.67 -4.42
CA ASN A 62 -8.52 8.20 -5.18
C ASN A 62 -9.67 9.23 -5.23
N GLU A 63 -10.71 8.92 -6.02
CA GLU A 63 -11.88 9.78 -6.20
C GLU A 63 -12.72 9.97 -4.93
N LYS A 64 -12.54 9.13 -3.91
CA LYS A 64 -13.17 9.24 -2.59
C LYS A 64 -12.41 10.16 -1.64
N GLN A 65 -11.34 10.81 -2.13
CA GLN A 65 -10.44 11.65 -1.33
C GLN A 65 -9.64 10.85 -0.27
N LEU A 66 -9.52 9.54 -0.45
CA LEU A 66 -8.56 8.75 0.30
C LEU A 66 -7.17 9.03 -0.28
N ALA A 67 -6.26 9.50 0.56
CA ALA A 67 -4.88 9.82 0.20
C ALA A 67 -3.90 8.95 0.97
N ILE A 68 -2.82 8.54 0.32
CA ILE A 68 -1.76 7.72 0.91
C ILE A 68 -0.42 8.34 0.53
N GLY A 69 0.50 8.38 1.50
CA GLY A 69 1.89 8.75 1.27
C GLY A 69 2.81 7.81 2.04
N GLU A 70 3.94 7.48 1.47
CA GLU A 70 4.89 6.48 1.98
C GLU A 70 6.25 7.11 2.31
N THR A 71 6.94 6.57 3.34
CA THR A 71 8.35 6.79 3.62
C THR A 71 8.97 5.52 4.19
N THR A 72 10.05 5.02 3.56
CA THR A 72 10.76 3.82 3.97
C THR A 72 11.61 4.04 5.22
N PHE A 73 11.48 3.22 6.25
CA PHE A 73 12.42 3.19 7.38
C PHE A 73 13.28 1.91 7.42
N SER A 74 13.08 1.00 6.48
CA SER A 74 13.78 -0.27 6.24
C SER A 74 13.61 -1.32 7.35
N GLY A 75 14.16 -1.11 8.54
CA GLY A 75 14.14 -2.10 9.63
C GLY A 75 15.17 -3.23 9.45
N PRO A 76 15.14 -4.26 10.33
CA PRO A 76 16.05 -5.39 10.25
C PRO A 76 15.78 -6.30 9.06
N ASP A 77 16.80 -6.63 8.26
CA ASP A 77 16.69 -7.54 7.09
C ASP A 77 16.11 -8.92 7.45
N THR A 78 16.25 -9.35 8.69
CA THR A 78 15.72 -10.63 9.18
C THR A 78 14.21 -10.68 9.20
N LEU A 79 13.55 -9.52 9.18
CA LEU A 79 12.10 -9.39 9.16
C LEU A 79 11.53 -9.32 7.73
N VAL A 80 12.35 -9.10 6.72
CA VAL A 80 11.91 -9.12 5.32
C VAL A 80 11.55 -10.55 4.91
N ASN A 81 10.36 -10.73 4.36
CA ASN A 81 9.91 -11.99 3.77
C ASN A 81 9.93 -11.91 2.24
N PRO A 82 10.97 -12.41 1.55
CA PRO A 82 11.05 -12.32 0.10
C PRO A 82 9.96 -13.11 -0.65
N GLU A 83 9.27 -14.03 0.05
CA GLU A 83 8.15 -14.79 -0.50
C GLU A 83 6.78 -14.12 -0.27
N GLY A 84 6.73 -13.02 0.50
CA GLY A 84 5.51 -12.25 0.68
C GLY A 84 5.04 -11.66 -0.65
N MET A 85 3.75 -11.74 -0.95
CA MET A 85 3.22 -11.32 -2.24
C MET A 85 3.29 -9.80 -2.44
N PHE A 86 3.00 -9.02 -1.41
CA PHE A 86 2.84 -7.58 -1.51
C PHE A 86 4.10 -6.80 -1.17
N MET A 87 4.48 -5.91 -2.07
CA MET A 87 5.29 -4.73 -1.80
C MET A 87 4.36 -3.55 -1.49
N ILE A 88 4.89 -2.49 -0.91
CA ILE A 88 4.05 -1.39 -0.42
C ILE A 88 3.28 -0.69 -1.52
N GLU A 89 3.88 -0.45 -2.67
CA GLU A 89 3.26 0.22 -3.81
C GLU A 89 2.04 -0.54 -4.36
N GLU A 90 2.07 -1.87 -4.29
CA GLU A 90 0.92 -2.68 -4.69
C GLU A 90 -0.20 -2.66 -3.66
N LEU A 91 0.12 -2.61 -2.36
CA LEU A 91 -0.88 -2.41 -1.32
C LEU A 91 -1.55 -1.05 -1.47
N GLU A 92 -0.79 0.02 -1.70
CA GLU A 92 -1.32 1.36 -1.93
C GLU A 92 -2.29 1.37 -3.12
N ARG A 93 -1.90 0.75 -4.23
CA ARG A 93 -2.75 0.64 -5.42
C ARG A 93 -4.08 -0.05 -5.12
N ILE A 94 -4.04 -1.20 -4.46
CA ILE A 94 -5.25 -1.97 -4.16
C ILE A 94 -6.15 -1.26 -3.16
N VAL A 95 -5.56 -0.65 -2.14
CA VAL A 95 -6.29 0.14 -1.15
C VAL A 95 -7.01 1.32 -1.80
N LEU A 96 -6.34 2.07 -2.67
CA LEU A 96 -6.96 3.19 -3.39
C LEU A 96 -8.07 2.73 -4.35
N GLN A 97 -7.96 1.54 -4.92
CA GLN A 97 -9.01 0.95 -5.75
C GLN A 97 -10.25 0.53 -4.98
N ARG A 98 -10.12 0.18 -3.67
CA ARG A 98 -11.16 -0.55 -2.94
C ARG A 98 -11.71 0.15 -1.71
N CYS A 99 -10.99 1.14 -1.15
CA CYS A 99 -11.36 1.79 0.10
C CYS A 99 -11.76 3.25 -0.12
N ASP A 100 -12.70 3.73 0.68
CA ASP A 100 -13.17 5.12 0.67
C ASP A 100 -12.82 5.89 1.94
N ASN A 101 -12.21 5.23 2.93
CA ASN A 101 -11.81 5.83 4.18
C ASN A 101 -10.53 5.19 4.76
N ALA A 102 -9.86 5.89 5.68
CA ALA A 102 -8.58 5.47 6.23
C ALA A 102 -8.66 4.19 7.06
N ARG A 103 -9.73 3.96 7.80
CA ARG A 103 -9.87 2.77 8.66
C ARG A 103 -10.08 1.49 7.85
N ASP A 104 -10.84 1.56 6.78
CA ASP A 104 -11.01 0.42 5.87
C ASP A 104 -9.72 0.14 5.10
N ALA A 105 -8.96 1.18 4.75
CA ALA A 105 -7.62 1.03 4.19
C ALA A 105 -6.68 0.23 5.12
N ILE A 106 -6.63 0.57 6.40
CA ILE A 106 -5.81 -0.14 7.41
C ILE A 106 -6.26 -1.59 7.54
N ARG A 107 -7.58 -1.85 7.61
CA ARG A 107 -8.11 -3.23 7.69
C ARG A 107 -7.76 -4.05 6.46
N LEU A 108 -7.92 -3.48 5.27
CA LEU A 108 -7.59 -4.19 4.02
C LEU A 108 -6.10 -4.51 3.92
N ILE A 109 -5.20 -3.60 4.35
CA ILE A 109 -3.76 -3.88 4.43
C ILE A 109 -3.48 -5.08 5.35
N ASP A 110 -4.10 -5.11 6.53
CA ASP A 110 -3.97 -6.22 7.47
C ASP A 110 -4.46 -7.56 6.88
N GLU A 111 -5.64 -7.56 6.28
CA GLU A 111 -6.24 -8.75 5.65
C GLU A 111 -5.36 -9.30 4.51
N LEU A 112 -4.94 -8.43 3.59
CA LEU A 112 -4.14 -8.82 2.45
C LEU A 112 -2.76 -9.35 2.87
N THR A 113 -2.11 -8.69 3.82
CA THR A 113 -0.79 -9.12 4.28
C THR A 113 -0.85 -10.42 5.08
N LYS A 114 -1.90 -10.65 5.87
CA LYS A 114 -2.12 -11.92 6.58
C LYS A 114 -2.34 -13.09 5.62
N GLU A 115 -3.10 -12.88 4.56
CA GLU A 115 -3.47 -13.94 3.64
C GLU A 115 -2.37 -14.23 2.62
N TYR A 116 -1.76 -13.19 2.06
CA TYR A 116 -0.83 -13.31 0.92
C TYR A 116 0.62 -12.98 1.26
N GLY A 117 0.88 -12.37 2.40
CA GLY A 117 2.22 -12.04 2.87
C GLY A 117 2.71 -10.65 2.44
N TYR A 118 3.52 -10.05 3.32
CA TYR A 118 4.20 -8.77 3.08
C TYR A 118 5.67 -9.02 2.78
N GLY A 119 6.16 -8.51 1.64
CA GLY A 119 7.48 -8.83 1.10
C GLY A 119 8.47 -7.67 1.10
N ASP A 120 8.06 -6.51 1.62
CA ASP A 120 8.88 -5.30 1.63
C ASP A 120 9.65 -5.11 2.95
N GLY A 121 10.47 -4.06 2.98
CA GLY A 121 11.09 -3.53 4.19
C GLY A 121 10.09 -2.85 5.13
N GLY A 122 10.60 -2.13 6.12
CA GLY A 122 9.78 -1.33 7.01
C GLY A 122 9.33 -0.03 6.34
N GLU A 123 8.01 0.21 6.32
CA GLU A 123 7.38 1.39 5.71
C GLU A 123 6.49 2.13 6.69
N CYS A 124 6.55 3.45 6.64
CA CYS A 124 5.60 4.33 7.31
C CYS A 124 4.64 4.92 6.28
N ILE A 125 3.37 4.59 6.43
CA ILE A 125 2.31 5.01 5.52
C ILE A 125 1.44 6.03 6.22
N THR A 126 1.32 7.23 5.66
CA THR A 126 0.30 8.20 6.07
C THR A 126 -0.95 7.95 5.25
N ILE A 127 -2.06 7.67 5.92
CA ILE A 127 -3.36 7.41 5.30
C ILE A 127 -4.32 8.49 5.77
N ALA A 128 -4.90 9.22 4.84
CA ALA A 128 -5.80 10.35 5.13
C ALA A 128 -7.10 10.23 4.34
N ASP A 129 -8.21 10.53 4.99
CA ASP A 129 -9.50 10.77 4.37
C ASP A 129 -10.02 12.16 4.79
N PRO A 130 -11.22 12.62 4.34
CA PRO A 130 -11.75 13.93 4.71
C PRO A 130 -11.96 14.15 6.21
N ASN A 131 -11.93 13.10 7.04
CA ASN A 131 -12.30 13.15 8.45
C ASN A 131 -11.12 12.92 9.39
N GLU A 132 -10.14 12.12 8.97
CA GLU A 132 -9.04 11.72 9.84
C GLU A 132 -7.75 11.38 9.09
N VAL A 133 -6.64 11.45 9.81
CA VAL A 133 -5.30 11.06 9.33
C VAL A 133 -4.72 10.02 10.26
N TRP A 134 -4.12 8.98 9.69
CA TRP A 134 -3.44 7.91 10.38
C TRP A 134 -2.00 7.77 9.91
N CYS A 135 -1.11 7.48 10.84
CA CYS A 135 0.23 6.99 10.57
C CYS A 135 0.22 5.48 10.84
N LEU A 136 0.52 4.66 9.82
CA LEU A 136 0.64 3.21 9.93
C LEU A 136 2.09 2.82 9.63
N GLU A 137 2.73 2.13 10.56
CA GLU A 137 4.06 1.55 10.39
C GLU A 137 3.93 0.05 10.22
N ILE A 138 4.55 -0.49 9.18
CA ILE A 138 4.43 -1.90 8.79
C ILE A 138 5.79 -2.48 8.46
N MET A 139 6.00 -3.76 8.79
CA MET A 139 7.16 -4.55 8.40
C MET A 139 6.80 -6.03 8.37
N GLY A 140 7.61 -6.84 7.70
CA GLY A 140 7.42 -8.28 7.67
C GLY A 140 7.68 -8.96 9.01
N GLU A 141 7.26 -10.21 9.13
CA GLU A 141 7.51 -11.08 10.30
C GLU A 141 8.71 -12.04 10.09
N GLY A 142 9.43 -11.90 8.98
CA GLY A 142 10.57 -12.74 8.60
C GLY A 142 10.22 -13.86 7.63
N LYS A 143 11.25 -14.50 7.07
CA LYS A 143 11.20 -15.43 5.93
C LYS A 143 10.24 -16.62 6.06
N LYS A 144 9.84 -16.98 7.26
CA LYS A 144 9.04 -18.19 7.51
C LYS A 144 7.59 -17.88 7.92
N LYS A 145 7.22 -16.61 7.96
CA LYS A 145 5.90 -16.19 8.40
C LYS A 145 5.20 -15.40 7.30
N LYS A 146 3.96 -15.76 7.03
CA LYS A 146 3.03 -14.87 6.34
C LYS A 146 2.60 -13.76 7.30
N GLY A 147 2.27 -12.62 6.76
CA GLY A 147 1.75 -11.52 7.55
C GLY A 147 2.72 -10.37 7.66
N ALA A 148 2.30 -9.41 8.44
CA ALA A 148 3.07 -8.21 8.75
C ALA A 148 2.88 -7.85 10.22
N ILE A 149 3.90 -7.29 10.82
CA ILE A 149 3.80 -6.57 12.09
C ILE A 149 3.48 -5.13 11.73
N TRP A 150 2.41 -4.60 12.29
CA TRP A 150 2.06 -3.21 12.05
C TRP A 150 1.49 -2.52 13.31
N ALA A 151 1.60 -1.21 13.32
CA ALA A 151 0.97 -0.35 14.31
C ALA A 151 0.40 0.88 13.60
N ALA A 152 -0.78 1.31 14.00
CA ALA A 152 -1.42 2.50 13.44
C ALA A 152 -1.81 3.48 14.56
N GLN A 153 -1.49 4.75 14.36
CA GLN A 153 -1.81 5.83 15.28
C GLN A 153 -2.55 6.95 14.55
N ARG A 154 -3.72 7.32 15.07
CA ARG A 154 -4.44 8.48 14.55
C ARG A 154 -3.68 9.77 14.91
N VAL A 155 -3.54 10.67 13.95
CA VAL A 155 -3.04 12.02 14.21
C VAL A 155 -4.18 12.81 14.84
N PRO A 156 -3.99 13.37 16.07
CA PRO A 156 -5.03 14.14 16.72
C PRO A 156 -5.42 15.39 15.93
N ASP A 157 -6.68 15.83 16.10
CA ASP A 157 -7.16 17.04 15.44
C ASP A 157 -6.35 18.27 15.91
N GLY A 158 -5.95 19.10 14.95
CA GLY A 158 -5.12 20.27 15.20
C GLY A 158 -3.62 19.98 15.34
N GLU A 159 -3.18 18.73 15.23
CA GLU A 159 -1.78 18.34 15.23
C GLU A 159 -1.26 18.00 13.82
N VAL A 160 0.05 17.92 13.70
CA VAL A 160 0.74 17.50 12.47
C VAL A 160 1.65 16.31 12.76
N SER A 161 1.77 15.41 11.78
CA SER A 161 2.74 14.32 11.82
C SER A 161 3.70 14.46 10.65
N VAL A 162 4.98 14.18 10.88
CA VAL A 162 6.03 14.20 9.85
C VAL A 162 6.78 12.89 9.92
N SER A 163 6.86 12.18 8.81
CA SER A 163 7.72 11.01 8.61
C SER A 163 8.91 11.38 7.71
N ALA A 164 10.11 10.97 8.10
CA ALA A 164 11.33 11.26 7.38
C ALA A 164 12.27 10.05 7.39
N ASN A 165 11.82 8.91 6.84
CA ASN A 165 12.55 7.65 6.78
C ASN A 165 12.99 7.10 8.15
N ILE A 166 12.17 7.36 9.17
CA ILE A 166 12.34 6.82 10.53
C ILE A 166 10.99 6.43 11.12
N PRO A 167 10.89 5.35 11.91
CA PRO A 167 9.66 5.00 12.61
C PRO A 167 9.30 6.09 13.63
N ARG A 168 8.00 6.35 13.77
CA ARG A 168 7.43 7.41 14.64
C ARG A 168 6.68 6.84 15.83
N ILE A 169 6.05 5.66 15.66
CA ILE A 169 5.27 5.02 16.73
C ILE A 169 6.23 4.34 17.69
N LYS A 170 6.37 4.90 18.90
CA LYS A 170 7.32 4.41 19.91
C LYS A 170 6.69 3.55 21.00
N TYR A 171 5.40 3.73 21.21
CA TYR A 171 4.66 3.06 22.28
C TYR A 171 3.33 2.54 21.75
N LEU A 172 3.01 1.31 22.10
CA LEU A 172 1.69 0.71 21.89
C LEU A 172 0.96 0.77 23.24
N ASN A 173 -0.20 1.40 23.27
CA ASN A 173 -1.08 1.46 24.45
C ASN A 173 -2.04 0.28 24.46
#